data_99cc4bd0f51cd0f2c2fbcd68df2b13ea
#
_entry.id   99cc4bd0f51cd0f2c2fbcd68df2b13ea
#
_cell.length_a   1.000
_cell.length_b   1.000
_cell.length_c   1.000
_cell.angle_alpha   90.00
_cell.angle_beta   90.00
_cell.angle_gamma   90.00
#
_symmetry.space_group_name_H-M   'P 1'
#
loop_
_entity.id
_entity.type
_entity.pdbx_description
1 polymer ?
#
loop_
_entity_poly.entity_id
_entity_poly.type
_entity_poly.pdbx_seq_one_letter_code
_entity_poly.pdbx_strand_id
1 'polypeptide(L)'
;MQSFLQEVAADLYRRYGEDVSSLHILFPTRRARHFFIDALSHLAERPMWQPRWLTIDDLMQEVSGLHSGERIRLIAELYKVYSACHDEPFDKFYFWGEMLLNDFDTIDKYRIDADVLFRNIYELKELESDVSYLTPEQLEVIRQFWANFTDGATLSEEKRRFLAVWRTLGDVYHGFRARLQRQGIAYGGMMQRAAAERLLAGDFAFAERRRYVVAGFNALSACEKVLFRFLQHNAETDFYWDYDDYYLKNTDQ
;
A
#
# COMPACT_ATOMS: atom_id res chain seq x y z
N MET A 1 -9.31 17.91 -26.19
CA MET A 1 -9.70 17.60 -24.81
C MET A 1 -8.41 17.60 -23.99
N GLN A 2 -8.30 18.45 -22.99
CA GLN A 2 -7.14 18.47 -22.11
C GLN A 2 -7.17 17.22 -21.22
N SER A 3 -5.99 16.66 -20.93
CA SER A 3 -5.93 15.55 -19.98
C SER A 3 -6.01 16.08 -18.54
N PHE A 4 -6.43 15.23 -17.60
CA PHE A 4 -6.49 15.57 -16.17
C PHE A 4 -5.20 16.25 -15.66
N LEU A 5 -4.03 15.70 -15.99
CA LEU A 5 -2.75 16.28 -15.55
C LEU A 5 -2.42 17.62 -16.20
N GLN A 6 -2.93 17.88 -17.42
CA GLN A 6 -2.82 19.21 -18.06
C GLN A 6 -3.70 20.24 -17.35
N GLU A 7 -4.89 19.85 -16.92
CA GLU A 7 -5.79 20.74 -16.15
C GLU A 7 -5.19 21.04 -14.76
N VAL A 8 -4.64 20.04 -14.07
CA VAL A 8 -3.94 20.24 -12.80
C VAL A 8 -2.73 21.15 -12.97
N ALA A 9 -1.92 20.96 -14.01
CA ALA A 9 -0.76 21.82 -14.30
C ALA A 9 -1.19 23.26 -14.57
N ALA A 10 -2.26 23.47 -15.35
CA ALA A 10 -2.79 24.80 -15.65
C ALA A 10 -3.34 25.51 -14.41
N ASP A 11 -4.06 24.80 -13.54
CA ASP A 11 -4.57 25.37 -12.29
C ASP A 11 -3.44 25.76 -11.35
N LEU A 12 -2.47 24.86 -11.15
CA LEU A 12 -1.31 25.15 -10.28
C LEU A 12 -0.47 26.30 -10.82
N TYR A 13 -0.20 26.35 -12.14
CA TYR A 13 0.55 27.46 -12.74
C TYR A 13 -0.20 28.80 -12.61
N ARG A 14 -1.52 28.80 -12.81
CA ARG A 14 -2.36 30.00 -12.60
C ARG A 14 -2.31 30.49 -11.15
N ARG A 15 -2.31 29.60 -10.16
CA ARG A 15 -2.35 29.93 -8.72
C ARG A 15 -0.99 30.34 -8.17
N TYR A 16 0.07 29.69 -8.62
CA TYR A 16 1.40 29.80 -8.04
C TYR A 16 2.46 30.41 -8.96
N GLY A 17 2.22 30.45 -10.29
CA GLY A 17 3.22 30.94 -11.24
C GLY A 17 4.55 30.22 -11.10
N GLU A 18 5.64 30.97 -10.95
CA GLU A 18 7.00 30.43 -10.74
C GLU A 18 7.17 29.77 -9.36
N ASP A 19 6.35 30.14 -8.36
CA ASP A 19 6.36 29.55 -7.02
C ASP A 19 5.85 28.09 -6.97
N VAL A 20 5.38 27.57 -8.11
CA VAL A 20 5.04 26.14 -8.25
C VAL A 20 6.23 25.26 -7.86
N SER A 21 7.45 25.75 -7.99
CA SER A 21 8.70 25.09 -7.57
C SER A 21 8.77 24.77 -6.06
N SER A 22 8.01 25.48 -5.22
CA SER A 22 7.92 25.27 -3.78
C SER A 22 7.00 24.12 -3.39
N LEU A 23 6.19 23.61 -4.33
CA LEU A 23 5.20 22.57 -4.08
C LEU A 23 5.84 21.18 -4.01
N HIS A 24 5.26 20.32 -3.18
CA HIS A 24 5.54 18.90 -3.11
C HIS A 24 4.37 18.14 -3.74
N ILE A 25 4.55 17.63 -4.96
CA ILE A 25 3.46 16.97 -5.71
C ILE A 25 3.56 15.47 -5.52
N LEU A 26 2.51 14.88 -4.99
CA LEU A 26 2.36 13.46 -4.75
C LEU A 26 1.57 12.80 -5.88
N PHE A 27 2.20 11.86 -6.57
CA PHE A 27 1.61 11.08 -7.64
C PHE A 27 1.54 9.59 -7.27
N PRO A 28 0.55 8.83 -7.80
CA PRO A 28 0.48 7.38 -7.61
C PRO A 28 1.61 6.63 -8.32
N THR A 29 2.13 7.20 -9.42
CA THR A 29 3.19 6.57 -10.21
C THR A 29 4.23 7.59 -10.69
N ARG A 30 5.46 7.11 -10.91
CA ARG A 30 6.54 7.94 -11.51
C ARG A 30 6.22 8.41 -12.93
N ARG A 31 5.37 7.68 -13.67
CA ARG A 31 4.97 8.05 -15.04
C ARG A 31 4.11 9.33 -15.05
N ALA A 32 3.20 9.51 -14.09
CA ALA A 32 2.35 10.69 -14.00
C ALA A 32 3.16 11.99 -13.94
N ARG A 33 4.33 11.96 -13.25
CA ARG A 33 5.27 13.09 -13.22
C ARG A 33 5.66 13.56 -14.62
N HIS A 34 6.02 12.64 -15.52
CA HIS A 34 6.52 13.04 -16.86
C HIS A 34 5.45 13.81 -17.63
N PHE A 35 4.22 13.35 -17.61
CA PHE A 35 3.11 14.04 -18.24
C PHE A 35 2.80 15.40 -17.59
N PHE A 36 2.88 15.47 -16.27
CA PHE A 36 2.69 16.72 -15.54
C PHE A 36 3.78 17.75 -15.87
N ILE A 37 5.06 17.35 -15.82
CA ILE A 37 6.17 18.26 -16.13
C ILE A 37 6.15 18.71 -17.59
N ASP A 38 5.80 17.82 -18.53
CA ASP A 38 5.60 18.18 -19.93
C ASP A 38 4.51 19.23 -20.08
N ALA A 39 3.33 19.02 -19.46
CA ALA A 39 2.23 19.99 -19.46
C ALA A 39 2.66 21.33 -18.84
N LEU A 40 3.36 21.31 -17.71
CA LEU A 40 3.83 22.51 -17.04
C LEU A 40 4.85 23.28 -17.90
N SER A 41 5.74 22.56 -18.62
CA SER A 41 6.74 23.18 -19.48
C SER A 41 6.14 23.97 -20.65
N HIS A 42 4.99 23.53 -21.16
CA HIS A 42 4.26 24.25 -22.21
C HIS A 42 3.54 25.51 -21.72
N LEU A 43 3.29 25.61 -20.41
CA LEU A 43 2.66 26.78 -19.79
C LEU A 43 3.68 27.82 -19.34
N ALA A 44 4.92 27.40 -19.08
CA ALA A 44 5.95 28.27 -18.56
C ALA A 44 6.44 29.27 -19.63
N GLU A 45 6.30 30.57 -19.35
CA GLU A 45 6.77 31.64 -20.23
C GLU A 45 8.29 31.89 -20.11
N ARG A 46 8.91 31.41 -19.04
CA ARG A 46 10.33 31.53 -18.72
C ARG A 46 10.87 30.24 -18.10
N PRO A 47 12.20 30.03 -18.14
CA PRO A 47 12.81 28.94 -17.39
C PRO A 47 12.48 29.04 -15.90
N MET A 48 11.98 27.93 -15.33
CA MET A 48 11.61 27.81 -13.94
C MET A 48 12.05 26.49 -13.35
N TRP A 49 12.18 26.45 -12.02
CA TRP A 49 12.45 25.19 -11.35
C TRP A 49 11.18 24.34 -11.27
N GLN A 50 11.33 23.03 -11.55
CA GLN A 50 10.21 22.09 -11.38
C GLN A 50 9.84 21.94 -9.91
N PRO A 51 8.57 21.64 -9.59
CA PRO A 51 8.17 21.30 -8.24
C PRO A 51 8.86 20.01 -7.76
N ARG A 52 8.96 19.84 -6.45
CA ARG A 52 9.41 18.59 -5.87
C ARG A 52 8.30 17.56 -6.03
N TRP A 53 8.63 16.41 -6.56
CA TRP A 53 7.67 15.33 -6.75
C TRP A 53 8.03 14.13 -5.89
N LEU A 54 7.01 13.40 -5.45
CA LEU A 54 7.10 12.23 -4.59
C LEU A 54 6.12 11.17 -5.10
N THR A 55 6.45 9.92 -4.92
CA THR A 55 5.46 8.84 -4.96
C THR A 55 4.90 8.60 -3.57
N ILE A 56 3.80 7.84 -3.50
CA ILE A 56 3.24 7.41 -2.22
C ILE A 56 4.28 6.64 -1.39
N ASP A 57 5.05 5.77 -2.05
CA ASP A 57 6.08 4.98 -1.40
C ASP A 57 7.24 5.83 -0.86
N ASP A 58 7.65 6.88 -1.59
CA ASP A 58 8.68 7.81 -1.10
C ASP A 58 8.23 8.49 0.20
N LEU A 59 6.97 8.92 0.27
CA LEU A 59 6.43 9.58 1.46
C LEU A 59 6.20 8.59 2.61
N MET A 60 5.70 7.38 2.31
CA MET A 60 5.56 6.31 3.29
C MET A 60 6.91 5.87 3.86
N GLN A 61 7.97 5.87 3.05
CA GLN A 61 9.33 5.59 3.48
C GLN A 61 9.84 6.68 4.44
N GLU A 62 9.63 7.97 4.12
CA GLU A 62 9.99 9.09 4.99
C GLU A 62 9.27 8.98 6.34
N VAL A 63 7.97 8.69 6.32
CA VAL A 63 7.16 8.58 7.54
C VAL A 63 7.53 7.35 8.36
N SER A 64 7.69 6.18 7.75
CA SER A 64 7.99 4.93 8.48
C SER A 64 9.42 4.86 9.00
N GLY A 65 10.37 5.49 8.29
CA GLY A 65 11.81 5.35 8.53
C GLY A 65 12.37 4.00 8.07
N LEU A 66 11.59 3.19 7.33
CA LEU A 66 12.02 1.91 6.77
C LEU A 66 12.40 2.08 5.29
N HIS A 67 13.32 1.25 4.81
CA HIS A 67 13.72 1.24 3.42
C HIS A 67 13.09 0.08 2.65
N SER A 68 12.77 0.29 1.37
CA SER A 68 12.24 -0.77 0.52
C SER A 68 13.29 -1.88 0.32
N GLY A 69 12.93 -3.12 0.63
CA GLY A 69 13.76 -4.29 0.38
C GLY A 69 13.65 -4.77 -1.07
N GLU A 70 14.75 -5.28 -1.63
CA GLU A 70 14.71 -5.95 -2.93
C GLU A 70 13.90 -7.26 -2.85
N ARG A 71 13.08 -7.53 -3.87
CA ARG A 71 12.12 -8.64 -3.88
C ARG A 71 12.76 -9.99 -3.57
N ILE A 72 13.87 -10.32 -4.22
CA ILE A 72 14.58 -11.59 -3.98
C ILE A 72 15.10 -11.69 -2.54
N ARG A 73 15.59 -10.59 -1.98
CA ARG A 73 16.04 -10.52 -0.59
C ARG A 73 14.88 -10.73 0.37
N LEU A 74 13.72 -10.11 0.11
CA LEU A 74 12.52 -10.28 0.93
C LEU A 74 12.06 -11.74 0.95
N ILE A 75 12.03 -12.41 -0.21
CA ILE A 75 11.68 -13.84 -0.31
C ILE A 75 12.70 -14.72 0.43
N ALA A 76 13.99 -14.42 0.31
CA ALA A 76 15.02 -15.15 1.04
C ALA A 76 14.91 -14.98 2.57
N GLU A 77 14.58 -13.76 3.04
CA GLU A 77 14.33 -13.53 4.47
C GLU A 77 13.04 -14.20 4.97
N LEU A 78 11.99 -14.24 4.13
CA LEU A 78 10.76 -14.97 4.41
C LEU A 78 11.04 -16.48 4.51
N TYR A 79 11.82 -17.04 3.59
CA TYR A 79 12.21 -18.43 3.61
C TYR A 79 12.94 -18.83 4.90
N LYS A 80 13.82 -17.98 5.42
CA LYS A 80 14.55 -18.27 6.67
C LYS A 80 13.62 -18.42 7.87
N VAL A 81 12.47 -17.75 7.86
CA VAL A 81 11.45 -17.90 8.91
C VAL A 81 10.59 -19.14 8.63
N TYR A 82 10.15 -19.31 7.37
CA TYR A 82 9.34 -20.44 6.96
C TYR A 82 10.04 -21.79 7.17
N SER A 83 11.31 -21.90 6.80
CA SER A 83 12.11 -23.13 6.93
C SER A 83 12.40 -23.53 8.39
N ALA A 84 12.16 -22.67 9.36
CA ALA A 84 12.20 -23.05 10.78
C ALA A 84 11.02 -23.97 11.18
N CYS A 85 9.92 -23.92 10.44
CA CYS A 85 8.69 -24.70 10.70
C CYS A 85 8.43 -25.77 9.63
N HIS A 86 9.06 -25.68 8.46
CA HIS A 86 8.77 -26.51 7.30
C HIS A 86 10.05 -26.96 6.60
N ASP A 87 10.14 -28.27 6.31
CA ASP A 87 11.27 -28.87 5.58
C ASP A 87 10.96 -28.87 4.08
N GLU A 88 11.10 -27.70 3.46
CA GLU A 88 10.93 -27.54 2.02
C GLU A 88 12.14 -26.78 1.45
N PRO A 89 12.73 -27.23 0.32
CA PRO A 89 13.87 -26.55 -0.29
C PRO A 89 13.46 -25.22 -0.93
N PHE A 90 14.40 -24.26 -0.98
CA PHE A 90 14.14 -22.88 -1.41
C PHE A 90 13.57 -22.76 -2.82
N ASP A 91 14.00 -23.61 -3.76
CA ASP A 91 13.54 -23.60 -5.15
C ASP A 91 12.03 -23.94 -5.25
N LYS A 92 11.53 -24.83 -4.40
CA LYS A 92 10.09 -25.13 -4.30
C LYS A 92 9.34 -24.04 -3.57
N PHE A 93 9.93 -23.50 -2.51
CA PHE A 93 9.32 -22.41 -1.74
C PHE A 93 9.22 -21.10 -2.54
N TYR A 94 10.11 -20.83 -3.50
CA TYR A 94 10.25 -19.51 -4.12
C TYR A 94 8.91 -18.97 -4.67
N PHE A 95 8.19 -19.75 -5.46
CA PHE A 95 6.89 -19.33 -6.04
C PHE A 95 5.81 -19.13 -4.96
N TRP A 96 5.79 -20.02 -3.98
CA TRP A 96 4.93 -19.90 -2.83
C TRP A 96 5.28 -18.67 -1.98
N GLY A 97 6.54 -18.43 -1.77
CA GLY A 97 7.06 -17.25 -1.07
C GLY A 97 6.70 -15.93 -1.76
N GLU A 98 6.66 -15.92 -3.10
CA GLU A 98 6.15 -14.75 -3.83
C GLU A 98 4.67 -14.48 -3.57
N MET A 99 3.85 -15.52 -3.54
CA MET A 99 2.42 -15.41 -3.21
C MET A 99 2.24 -14.89 -1.78
N LEU A 100 2.89 -15.52 -0.80
CA LEU A 100 2.83 -15.10 0.60
C LEU A 100 3.28 -13.64 0.79
N LEU A 101 4.34 -13.21 0.11
CA LEU A 101 4.82 -11.84 0.19
C LEU A 101 3.76 -10.85 -0.33
N ASN A 102 3.06 -11.17 -1.42
CA ASN A 102 1.99 -10.35 -1.95
C ASN A 102 0.77 -10.31 -1.01
N ASP A 103 0.45 -11.44 -0.38
CA ASP A 103 -0.66 -11.54 0.57
C ASP A 103 -0.37 -10.75 1.85
N PHE A 104 0.84 -10.87 2.40
CA PHE A 104 1.28 -10.07 3.54
C PHE A 104 1.31 -8.58 3.21
N ASP A 105 1.73 -8.22 1.99
CA ASP A 105 1.68 -6.85 1.48
C ASP A 105 0.26 -6.30 1.50
N THR A 106 -0.70 -7.09 1.08
CA THR A 106 -2.12 -6.72 1.04
C THR A 106 -2.72 -6.63 2.44
N ILE A 107 -2.46 -7.61 3.31
CA ILE A 107 -2.90 -7.60 4.72
C ILE A 107 -2.44 -6.31 5.40
N ASP A 108 -1.19 -5.90 5.19
CA ASP A 108 -0.63 -4.70 5.80
C ASP A 108 -1.20 -3.41 5.20
N LYS A 109 -1.35 -3.30 3.87
CA LYS A 109 -1.94 -2.13 3.20
C LYS A 109 -3.36 -1.82 3.66
N TYR A 110 -4.15 -2.87 3.88
CA TYR A 110 -5.52 -2.74 4.36
C TYR A 110 -5.63 -2.75 5.88
N ARG A 111 -4.50 -2.88 6.60
CA ARG A 111 -4.43 -2.91 8.06
C ARG A 111 -5.32 -4.00 8.68
N ILE A 112 -5.40 -5.14 8.00
CA ILE A 112 -6.15 -6.30 8.49
C ILE A 112 -5.46 -6.83 9.74
N ASP A 113 -6.24 -7.25 10.73
CA ASP A 113 -5.74 -7.95 11.90
C ASP A 113 -5.30 -9.36 11.49
N ALA A 114 -3.97 -9.56 11.41
CA ALA A 114 -3.39 -10.82 10.97
C ALA A 114 -3.67 -11.96 11.94
N ASP A 115 -3.74 -11.68 13.24
CA ASP A 115 -4.02 -12.69 14.26
C ASP A 115 -5.46 -13.20 14.16
N VAL A 116 -6.40 -12.29 13.94
CA VAL A 116 -7.79 -12.65 13.66
C VAL A 116 -7.90 -13.39 12.34
N LEU A 117 -7.26 -12.90 11.28
CA LEU A 117 -7.26 -13.55 9.97
C LEU A 117 -6.74 -14.98 10.06
N PHE A 118 -5.55 -15.20 10.59
CA PHE A 118 -4.92 -16.53 10.63
C PHE A 118 -5.57 -17.49 11.64
N ARG A 119 -6.22 -16.98 12.69
CA ARG A 119 -6.97 -17.79 13.66
C ARG A 119 -8.32 -18.27 13.11
N ASN A 120 -9.09 -17.38 12.49
CA ASN A 120 -10.46 -17.67 12.03
C ASN A 120 -10.50 -18.66 10.86
N ILE A 121 -9.39 -18.83 10.16
CA ILE A 121 -9.25 -19.86 9.13
C ILE A 121 -9.39 -21.27 9.68
N TYR A 122 -9.12 -21.47 10.96
CA TYR A 122 -9.32 -22.76 11.61
C TYR A 122 -10.80 -23.12 11.77
N GLU A 123 -11.66 -22.10 11.92
CA GLU A 123 -13.08 -22.24 12.18
C GLU A 123 -13.88 -21.76 10.97
N LEU A 124 -13.69 -22.43 9.80
CA LEU A 124 -14.41 -22.12 8.55
C LEU A 124 -15.92 -21.95 8.72
N LYS A 125 -16.50 -22.48 9.80
CA LYS A 125 -17.90 -22.30 10.17
C LYS A 125 -18.21 -20.98 10.86
N GLU A 126 -17.23 -20.35 11.53
CA GLU A 126 -17.44 -19.06 12.20
C GLU A 126 -17.23 -17.87 11.28
N LEU A 127 -16.40 -17.98 10.23
CA LEU A 127 -16.24 -16.94 9.21
C LEU A 127 -17.52 -16.64 8.42
N GLU A 128 -18.43 -17.60 8.31
CA GLU A 128 -19.76 -17.37 7.70
C GLU A 128 -20.72 -16.62 8.63
N SER A 129 -20.42 -16.56 9.94
CA SER A 129 -21.38 -16.04 10.93
C SER A 129 -21.06 -14.67 11.52
N ASP A 130 -19.81 -14.19 11.53
CA ASP A 130 -19.49 -12.88 12.12
C ASP A 130 -18.35 -12.12 11.41
N VAL A 131 -18.64 -11.61 10.22
CA VAL A 131 -17.78 -10.70 9.46
C VAL A 131 -18.21 -9.23 9.60
N SER A 132 -19.11 -8.94 10.53
CA SER A 132 -19.72 -7.61 10.70
C SER A 132 -18.73 -6.49 11.07
N TYR A 133 -17.54 -6.85 11.56
CA TYR A 133 -16.46 -5.91 11.91
C TYR A 133 -15.51 -5.59 10.75
N LEU A 134 -15.64 -6.28 9.60
CA LEU A 134 -14.80 -6.06 8.43
C LEU A 134 -15.48 -5.10 7.46
N THR A 135 -14.69 -4.22 6.85
CA THR A 135 -15.20 -3.40 5.75
C THR A 135 -15.40 -4.25 4.49
N PRO A 136 -16.25 -3.82 3.54
CA PRO A 136 -16.44 -4.54 2.27
C PRO A 136 -15.13 -4.78 1.52
N GLU A 137 -14.19 -3.81 1.57
CA GLU A 137 -12.88 -3.93 0.93
C GLU A 137 -12.00 -5.00 1.62
N GLN A 138 -12.04 -5.07 2.95
CA GLN A 138 -11.32 -6.08 3.72
C GLN A 138 -11.88 -7.48 3.45
N LEU A 139 -13.20 -7.60 3.34
CA LEU A 139 -13.87 -8.85 2.96
C LEU A 139 -13.46 -9.33 1.56
N GLU A 140 -13.37 -8.41 0.60
CA GLU A 140 -12.97 -8.77 -0.76
C GLU A 140 -11.52 -9.25 -0.83
N VAL A 141 -10.61 -8.60 -0.11
CA VAL A 141 -9.22 -9.05 0.02
C VAL A 141 -9.14 -10.46 0.61
N ILE A 142 -9.92 -10.73 1.65
CA ILE A 142 -10.00 -12.05 2.28
C ILE A 142 -10.55 -13.09 1.31
N ARG A 143 -11.62 -12.75 0.55
CA ARG A 143 -12.19 -13.63 -0.47
C ARG A 143 -11.21 -13.94 -1.60
N GLN A 144 -10.47 -12.94 -2.11
CA GLN A 144 -9.47 -13.14 -3.15
C GLN A 144 -8.32 -14.01 -2.66
N PHE A 145 -7.88 -13.82 -1.43
CA PHE A 145 -6.90 -14.69 -0.78
C PHE A 145 -7.39 -16.14 -0.75
N TRP A 146 -8.67 -16.37 -0.39
CA TRP A 146 -9.29 -17.69 -0.35
C TRP A 146 -9.50 -18.31 -1.73
N ALA A 147 -9.89 -17.54 -2.72
CA ALA A 147 -10.13 -18.04 -4.07
C ALA A 147 -8.89 -18.73 -4.65
N ASN A 148 -7.70 -18.24 -4.32
CA ASN A 148 -6.44 -18.84 -4.75
C ASN A 148 -6.17 -20.21 -4.11
N PHE A 149 -6.88 -20.58 -3.03
CA PHE A 149 -6.67 -21.81 -2.27
C PHE A 149 -7.81 -22.84 -2.34
N THR A 150 -8.98 -22.46 -2.87
CA THR A 150 -10.19 -23.32 -2.82
C THR A 150 -10.46 -24.09 -4.10
N ASP A 151 -9.78 -23.83 -5.22
CA ASP A 151 -10.00 -24.54 -6.47
C ASP A 151 -9.45 -25.97 -6.42
N GLY A 152 -10.35 -26.92 -6.08
CA GLY A 152 -10.29 -28.29 -6.58
C GLY A 152 -9.74 -29.39 -5.67
N ALA A 153 -9.58 -29.23 -4.37
CA ALA A 153 -8.96 -30.27 -3.54
C ALA A 153 -9.96 -31.22 -2.86
N THR A 154 -9.99 -32.45 -3.31
CA THR A 154 -10.42 -33.61 -2.51
C THR A 154 -9.61 -33.70 -1.22
N LEU A 155 -10.20 -34.28 -0.16
CA LEU A 155 -9.67 -34.43 1.23
C LEU A 155 -8.39 -35.29 1.34
N SER A 156 -7.37 -35.03 0.52
CA SER A 156 -6.12 -35.74 0.38
C SER A 156 -5.04 -35.26 1.36
N GLU A 157 -3.90 -35.93 1.34
CA GLU A 157 -2.68 -35.58 2.08
C GLU A 157 -2.22 -34.13 1.85
N GLU A 158 -2.53 -33.58 0.67
CA GLU A 158 -2.30 -32.18 0.29
C GLU A 158 -3.09 -31.19 1.15
N LYS A 159 -4.34 -31.48 1.48
CA LYS A 159 -5.15 -30.64 2.38
C LYS A 159 -4.61 -30.63 3.81
N ARG A 160 -4.05 -31.76 4.26
CA ARG A 160 -3.41 -31.82 5.59
C ARG A 160 -2.11 -31.01 5.62
N ARG A 161 -1.30 -31.07 4.55
CA ARG A 161 -0.09 -30.23 4.41
C ARG A 161 -0.45 -28.75 4.36
N PHE A 162 -1.46 -28.40 3.60
CA PHE A 162 -2.00 -27.04 3.53
C PHE A 162 -2.41 -26.51 4.91
N LEU A 163 -3.22 -27.27 5.65
CA LEU A 163 -3.63 -26.88 7.01
C LEU A 163 -2.45 -26.78 7.99
N ALA A 164 -1.43 -27.62 7.81
CA ALA A 164 -0.21 -27.54 8.63
C ALA A 164 0.57 -26.25 8.36
N VAL A 165 0.75 -25.87 7.09
CA VAL A 165 1.35 -24.58 6.70
C VAL A 165 0.55 -23.43 7.26
N TRP A 166 -0.77 -23.51 7.11
CA TRP A 166 -1.67 -22.44 7.56
C TRP A 166 -1.56 -22.15 9.06
N ARG A 167 -1.44 -23.18 9.89
CA ARG A 167 -1.26 -23.04 11.34
C ARG A 167 -0.07 -22.19 11.74
N THR A 168 0.96 -22.18 10.91
CA THR A 168 2.22 -21.46 11.17
C THR A 168 2.28 -20.10 10.49
N LEU A 169 1.31 -19.76 9.62
CA LEU A 169 1.36 -18.51 8.84
C LEU A 169 1.37 -17.27 9.72
N GLY A 170 0.64 -17.26 10.84
CA GLY A 170 0.69 -16.19 11.82
C GLY A 170 2.10 -15.97 12.36
N ASP A 171 2.74 -17.06 12.82
CA ASP A 171 4.11 -17.02 13.34
C ASP A 171 5.12 -16.62 12.26
N VAL A 172 4.93 -17.13 11.03
CA VAL A 172 5.76 -16.77 9.87
C VAL A 172 5.61 -15.28 9.55
N TYR A 173 4.39 -14.76 9.51
CA TYR A 173 4.13 -13.34 9.27
C TYR A 173 4.79 -12.43 10.31
N HIS A 174 4.57 -12.71 11.61
CA HIS A 174 5.16 -11.92 12.68
C HIS A 174 6.68 -12.06 12.74
N GLY A 175 7.18 -13.28 12.61
CA GLY A 175 8.62 -13.56 12.58
C GLY A 175 9.33 -12.85 11.41
N PHE A 176 8.70 -12.86 10.23
CA PHE A 176 9.20 -12.17 9.04
C PHE A 176 9.25 -10.65 9.24
N ARG A 177 8.15 -10.03 9.67
CA ARG A 177 8.11 -8.59 9.96
C ARG A 177 9.16 -8.18 11.00
N ALA A 178 9.25 -8.91 12.11
CA ALA A 178 10.23 -8.63 13.15
C ALA A 178 11.68 -8.74 12.63
N ARG A 179 11.93 -9.68 11.72
CA ARG A 179 13.24 -9.87 11.09
C ARG A 179 13.58 -8.70 10.15
N LEU A 180 12.65 -8.27 9.31
CA LEU A 180 12.82 -7.13 8.41
C LEU A 180 13.02 -5.83 9.20
N GLN A 181 12.23 -5.62 10.24
CA GLN A 181 12.31 -4.42 11.07
C GLN A 181 13.69 -4.27 11.73
N ARG A 182 14.28 -5.35 12.21
CA ARG A 182 15.67 -5.33 12.75
C ARG A 182 16.72 -4.95 11.71
N GLN A 183 16.44 -5.17 10.42
CA GLN A 183 17.31 -4.79 9.31
C GLN A 183 17.01 -3.38 8.75
N GLY A 184 15.99 -2.70 9.25
CA GLY A 184 15.53 -1.40 8.73
C GLY A 184 14.94 -1.47 7.32
N ILE A 185 14.50 -2.66 6.86
CA ILE A 185 13.90 -2.87 5.55
C ILE A 185 12.47 -3.36 5.67
N ALA A 186 11.67 -3.15 4.61
CA ALA A 186 10.29 -3.58 4.53
C ALA A 186 9.85 -3.89 3.10
N TYR A 187 8.79 -4.69 2.95
CA TYR A 187 7.97 -4.69 1.74
C TYR A 187 6.97 -3.53 1.78
N GLY A 188 6.34 -3.21 0.65
CA GLY A 188 5.50 -2.02 0.51
C GLY A 188 4.41 -1.89 1.57
N GLY A 189 3.60 -2.93 1.76
CA GLY A 189 2.52 -2.94 2.76
C GLY A 189 3.01 -2.78 4.20
N MET A 190 4.10 -3.47 4.57
CA MET A 190 4.70 -3.31 5.90
C MET A 190 5.17 -1.88 6.14
N MET A 191 5.78 -1.25 5.14
CA MET A 191 6.23 0.13 5.20
C MET A 191 5.04 1.09 5.34
N GLN A 192 3.98 0.89 4.53
CA GLN A 192 2.77 1.69 4.60
C GLN A 192 2.04 1.53 5.95
N ARG A 193 1.95 0.32 6.49
CA ARG A 193 1.35 0.07 7.80
C ARG A 193 2.15 0.72 8.92
N ALA A 194 3.48 0.58 8.92
CA ALA A 194 4.34 1.23 9.91
C ALA A 194 4.21 2.77 9.85
N ALA A 195 4.14 3.35 8.65
CA ALA A 195 3.87 4.76 8.46
C ALA A 195 2.50 5.15 9.05
N ALA A 196 1.44 4.43 8.70
CA ALA A 196 0.10 4.70 9.20
C ALA A 196 0.01 4.60 10.73
N GLU A 197 0.66 3.62 11.33
CA GLU A 197 0.71 3.43 12.80
C GLU A 197 1.43 4.61 13.47
N ARG A 198 2.56 5.09 12.94
CA ARG A 198 3.27 6.28 13.45
C ARG A 198 2.43 7.55 13.35
N LEU A 199 1.72 7.74 12.23
CA LEU A 199 0.84 8.91 12.05
C LEU A 199 -0.32 8.91 13.03
N LEU A 200 -0.94 7.75 13.27
CA LEU A 200 -2.04 7.60 14.22
C LEU A 200 -1.61 7.75 15.68
N ALA A 201 -0.39 7.32 16.00
CA ALA A 201 0.20 7.50 17.34
C ALA A 201 0.64 8.96 17.61
N GLY A 202 0.72 9.80 16.57
CA GLY A 202 1.25 11.16 16.70
C GLY A 202 2.78 11.21 16.80
N ASP A 203 3.47 10.13 16.43
CA ASP A 203 4.93 9.98 16.54
C ASP A 203 5.68 10.53 15.32
N PHE A 204 5.01 11.32 14.49
CA PHE A 204 5.60 11.90 13.30
C PHE A 204 5.12 13.34 13.09
N ALA A 205 6.07 14.20 12.75
CA ALA A 205 5.82 15.55 12.25
C ALA A 205 6.84 15.86 11.16
N PHE A 206 6.45 16.62 10.14
CA PHE A 206 7.41 17.15 9.18
C PHE A 206 8.35 18.15 9.83
N ALA A 207 9.65 18.04 9.53
CA ALA A 207 10.66 18.97 10.06
C ALA A 207 10.46 20.41 9.54
N GLU A 208 9.88 20.56 8.36
CA GLU A 208 9.62 21.84 7.71
C GLU A 208 8.16 21.93 7.26
N ARG A 209 7.62 23.14 7.24
CA ARG A 209 6.30 23.39 6.68
C ARG A 209 6.35 23.17 5.16
N ARG A 210 5.60 22.21 4.67
CA ARG A 210 5.53 21.85 3.25
C ARG A 210 4.11 22.08 2.74
N ARG A 211 4.01 22.45 1.48
CA ARG A 211 2.74 22.53 0.77
C ARG A 211 2.65 21.34 -0.18
N TYR A 212 1.62 20.52 0.00
CA TYR A 212 1.42 19.32 -0.79
C TYR A 212 0.34 19.50 -1.84
N VAL A 213 0.51 18.80 -2.96
CA VAL A 213 -0.51 18.60 -3.98
C VAL A 213 -0.62 17.10 -4.22
N VAL A 214 -1.79 16.54 -3.99
CA VAL A 214 -2.08 15.12 -4.22
C VAL A 214 -2.90 15.01 -5.49
N ALA A 215 -2.39 14.32 -6.51
CA ALA A 215 -3.05 14.29 -7.82
C ALA A 215 -3.09 12.88 -8.45
N GLY A 216 -4.27 12.50 -8.97
CA GLY A 216 -4.48 11.32 -9.81
C GLY A 216 -4.62 10.00 -9.05
N PHE A 217 -5.03 10.03 -7.80
CA PHE A 217 -5.39 8.84 -7.03
C PHE A 217 -6.88 8.51 -7.23
N ASN A 218 -7.22 7.24 -7.41
CA ASN A 218 -8.59 6.79 -7.61
C ASN A 218 -9.07 5.92 -6.44
N ALA A 219 -8.39 4.79 -6.19
CA ALA A 219 -8.69 3.91 -5.07
C ALA A 219 -7.58 4.01 -4.02
N LEU A 220 -7.95 4.10 -2.75
CA LEU A 220 -7.01 4.26 -1.64
C LEU A 220 -7.06 3.04 -0.71
N SER A 221 -5.89 2.50 -0.38
CA SER A 221 -5.74 1.54 0.72
C SER A 221 -6.05 2.18 2.08
N ALA A 222 -6.24 1.36 3.10
CA ALA A 222 -6.47 1.87 4.45
C ALA A 222 -5.29 2.72 4.97
N CYS A 223 -4.04 2.36 4.62
CA CYS A 223 -2.86 3.13 5.00
C CYS A 223 -2.77 4.47 4.28
N GLU A 224 -3.09 4.52 2.98
CA GLU A 224 -3.13 5.75 2.20
C GLU A 224 -4.21 6.71 2.70
N LYS A 225 -5.40 6.19 3.08
CA LYS A 225 -6.45 7.00 3.73
C LYS A 225 -5.95 7.67 5.02
N VAL A 226 -5.15 6.97 5.84
CA VAL A 226 -4.54 7.56 7.04
C VAL A 226 -3.56 8.67 6.68
N LEU A 227 -2.66 8.43 5.72
CA LEU A 227 -1.69 9.43 5.27
C LEU A 227 -2.38 10.68 4.73
N PHE A 228 -3.41 10.54 3.88
CA PHE A 228 -4.10 11.68 3.28
C PHE A 228 -4.88 12.50 4.32
N ARG A 229 -5.49 11.84 5.31
CA ARG A 229 -6.09 12.55 6.45
C ARG A 229 -5.05 13.31 7.27
N PHE A 230 -3.88 12.70 7.48
CA PHE A 230 -2.78 13.38 8.17
C PHE A 230 -2.31 14.61 7.39
N LEU A 231 -2.09 14.51 6.07
CA LEU A 231 -1.72 15.64 5.23
C LEU A 231 -2.77 16.75 5.27
N GLN A 232 -4.05 16.40 5.19
CA GLN A 232 -5.16 17.35 5.23
C GLN A 232 -5.21 18.18 6.53
N HIS A 233 -4.81 17.57 7.67
CA HIS A 233 -4.90 18.24 8.97
C HIS A 233 -3.60 18.91 9.41
N ASN A 234 -2.44 18.45 8.92
CA ASN A 234 -1.14 18.85 9.42
C ASN A 234 -0.26 19.59 8.39
N ALA A 235 -0.73 19.73 7.15
CA ALA A 235 -0.03 20.44 6.09
C ALA A 235 -1.02 21.21 5.20
N GLU A 236 -0.50 22.23 4.49
CA GLU A 236 -1.27 22.85 3.41
C GLU A 236 -1.34 21.86 2.25
N THR A 237 -2.52 21.30 1.95
CA THR A 237 -2.67 20.23 0.97
C THR A 237 -3.85 20.47 0.05
N ASP A 238 -3.58 20.49 -1.25
CA ASP A 238 -4.58 20.49 -2.31
C ASP A 238 -4.75 19.08 -2.85
N PHE A 239 -6.00 18.63 -3.06
CA PHE A 239 -6.34 17.33 -3.63
C PHE A 239 -7.02 17.49 -4.98
N TYR A 240 -6.48 16.80 -5.99
CA TYR A 240 -7.04 16.73 -7.34
C TYR A 240 -7.38 15.28 -7.67
N TRP A 241 -8.68 15.05 -7.89
CA TRP A 241 -9.22 13.73 -8.18
C TRP A 241 -9.68 13.68 -9.63
N ASP A 242 -9.31 12.59 -10.32
CA ASP A 242 -9.82 12.31 -11.67
C ASP A 242 -11.10 11.49 -11.54
N TYR A 243 -12.25 12.18 -11.71
CA TYR A 243 -13.56 11.55 -11.62
C TYR A 243 -14.14 11.33 -13.00
N ASP A 244 -14.77 10.18 -13.20
CA ASP A 244 -15.78 9.99 -14.22
C ASP A 244 -17.15 10.40 -13.66
N ASP A 245 -17.92 11.17 -14.47
CA ASP A 245 -19.30 11.57 -14.16
C ASP A 245 -20.20 10.38 -13.79
N TYR A 246 -19.89 9.19 -14.31
CA TYR A 246 -20.58 7.96 -14.01
C TYR A 246 -20.53 7.62 -12.51
N TYR A 247 -19.36 7.75 -11.87
CA TYR A 247 -19.17 7.45 -10.45
C TYR A 247 -19.72 8.54 -9.53
N LEU A 248 -19.83 9.78 -10.01
CA LEU A 248 -20.41 10.87 -9.22
C LEU A 248 -21.94 10.85 -9.19
N LYS A 249 -22.59 10.29 -10.22
CA LYS A 249 -24.04 10.29 -10.37
C LYS A 249 -24.72 9.02 -9.86
N ASN A 250 -24.00 7.92 -9.69
CA ASN A 250 -24.49 6.65 -9.16
C ASN A 250 -24.09 6.50 -7.69
N THR A 251 -24.89 7.07 -6.79
CA THR A 251 -24.73 6.95 -5.32
C THR A 251 -25.30 5.64 -4.74
N ASP A 252 -25.76 4.72 -5.58
CA ASP A 252 -26.47 3.48 -5.18
C ASP A 252 -25.55 2.23 -5.26
N GLN A 253 -24.26 2.34 -4.90
CA GLN A 253 -23.40 1.17 -4.71
C GLN A 253 -22.72 1.20 -3.34
#